data_68138b1533af1ae7389e2d4984a68e34
#
_entry.id   68138b1533af1ae7389e2d4984a68e34
#
_cell.length_a   1.000
_cell.length_b   1.000
_cell.length_c   1.000
_cell.angle_alpha   90.00
_cell.angle_beta   90.00
_cell.angle_gamma   90.00
#
_symmetry.space_group_name_H-M   'P 1'
#
loop_
_entity.id
_entity.type
_entity.pdbx_description
1 polymer ?
#
loop_
_entity_poly.entity_id
_entity_poly.type
_entity_poly.pdbx_seq_one_letter_code
_entity_poly.pdbx_strand_id
1 'polypeptide(L)'
;MTNYSGIAYSDDNGQTWTAPQSTFLVNSPVSVALPFGLPAADPNNGKFQQNAYVRGHGAQSDYVYQFGTPNGRFGAGFLSRFAPRDILERGKYQYWAGRQRGWVDDIARVPDDGSAIVVPAPVTELSVAWSPYLNKYMMLDGDNGIRIRTADRPEGPWSAPTYLVEKGTVVLYGPMIQPQSPAVVGSTPELFFNASRWSDYNVMLIRADLSRIPH
;
A
#
# COMPACT_ATOMS: atom_id res chain seq x y z
N MET A 1 18.39 -11.25 4.67
CA MET A 1 17.72 -9.96 4.42
C MET A 1 16.95 -9.61 5.66
N THR A 2 17.09 -8.39 6.15
CA THR A 2 16.33 -7.93 7.31
C THR A 2 14.95 -7.50 6.83
N ASN A 3 13.92 -8.10 7.38
CA ASN A 3 12.55 -7.86 6.98
C ASN A 3 11.84 -6.98 8.00
N TYR A 4 12.16 -5.70 8.01
CA TYR A 4 11.46 -4.72 8.81
C TYR A 4 11.23 -3.43 8.01
N SER A 5 10.25 -2.67 8.39
CA SER A 5 10.03 -1.30 7.92
C SER A 5 10.00 -0.35 9.10
N GLY A 6 10.40 0.88 8.87
CA GLY A 6 10.40 1.94 9.87
C GLY A 6 10.11 3.28 9.22
N ILE A 7 9.84 4.29 10.05
CA ILE A 7 9.61 5.66 9.61
C ILE A 7 10.82 6.49 10.01
N ALA A 8 11.35 7.24 9.07
CA ALA A 8 12.29 8.32 9.33
C ALA A 8 11.61 9.65 9.00
N TYR A 9 11.94 10.69 9.76
CA TYR A 9 11.45 12.04 9.52
C TYR A 9 12.58 13.05 9.53
N SER A 10 12.35 14.20 8.91
CA SER A 10 13.25 15.33 8.85
C SER A 10 12.47 16.61 9.21
N ASP A 11 13.05 17.44 10.06
CA ASP A 11 12.51 18.75 10.43
C ASP A 11 13.28 19.91 9.76
N ASP A 12 14.26 19.58 8.90
CA ASP A 12 15.17 20.52 8.26
C ASP A 12 15.21 20.39 6.72
N ASN A 13 14.07 20.07 6.12
CA ASN A 13 13.94 19.89 4.66
C ASN A 13 14.83 18.76 4.09
N GLY A 14 15.03 17.71 4.84
CA GLY A 14 15.75 16.52 4.38
C GLY A 14 17.28 16.59 4.55
N GLN A 15 17.82 17.58 5.26
CA GLN A 15 19.25 17.69 5.52
C GLN A 15 19.71 16.67 6.57
N THR A 16 18.89 16.45 7.61
CA THR A 16 19.10 15.39 8.59
C THR A 16 17.85 14.52 8.74
N TRP A 17 18.06 13.28 9.15
CA TRP A 17 16.97 12.30 9.29
C TRP A 17 17.04 11.60 10.64
N THR A 18 15.90 11.51 11.31
CA THR A 18 15.73 10.76 12.54
C THR A 18 14.86 9.55 12.29
N ALA A 19 15.32 8.37 12.71
CA ALA A 19 14.58 7.10 12.59
C ALA A 19 14.34 6.50 13.98
N PRO A 20 13.23 6.85 14.65
CA PRO A 20 12.93 6.31 15.98
C PRO A 20 12.71 4.80 15.93
N GLN A 21 13.39 4.05 16.80
CA GLN A 21 13.24 2.58 16.86
C GLN A 21 11.80 2.14 17.17
N SER A 22 11.05 2.95 17.89
CA SER A 22 9.63 2.72 18.16
C SER A 22 8.77 2.60 16.92
N THR A 23 9.23 3.11 15.77
CA THR A 23 8.52 3.04 14.49
C THR A 23 8.82 1.76 13.71
N PHE A 24 9.84 1.00 14.09
CA PHE A 24 10.19 -0.21 13.37
C PHE A 24 9.11 -1.27 13.50
N LEU A 25 8.54 -1.61 12.36
CA LEU A 25 7.64 -2.73 12.18
C LEU A 25 8.45 -3.99 11.95
N VAL A 26 8.62 -4.72 13.02
CA VAL A 26 9.03 -6.11 12.98
C VAL A 26 7.74 -6.91 12.94
N ASN A 27 7.28 -7.22 11.74
CA ASN A 27 5.88 -7.61 11.51
C ASN A 27 5.59 -9.08 11.79
N SER A 28 6.61 -9.84 12.09
CA SER A 28 6.50 -11.24 12.47
C SER A 28 7.80 -11.64 13.16
N PRO A 29 7.77 -12.56 14.12
CA PRO A 29 8.99 -13.15 14.65
C PRO A 29 9.90 -13.74 13.57
N VAL A 30 9.31 -14.12 12.45
CA VAL A 30 10.00 -14.71 11.30
C VAL A 30 10.54 -13.66 10.34
N SER A 31 10.08 -12.41 10.43
CA SER A 31 10.55 -11.33 9.55
C SER A 31 11.82 -10.64 10.06
N VAL A 32 12.27 -10.99 11.26
CA VAL A 32 13.51 -10.47 11.83
C VAL A 32 14.64 -11.38 11.43
N ALA A 33 15.48 -10.88 10.52
CA ALA A 33 16.74 -11.56 10.17
C ALA A 33 16.58 -13.08 9.97
N LEU A 34 15.72 -13.46 9.04
CA LEU A 34 15.65 -14.86 8.65
C LEU A 34 17.02 -15.32 8.23
N PRO A 35 17.55 -16.41 8.83
CA PRO A 35 18.74 -17.03 8.33
C PRO A 35 18.56 -17.36 6.86
N PHE A 36 19.63 -17.18 6.10
CA PHE A 36 19.66 -17.53 4.69
C PHE A 36 19.13 -18.95 4.48
N GLY A 37 18.06 -19.12 3.72
CA GLY A 37 17.51 -20.44 3.38
C GLY A 37 16.29 -20.89 4.16
N LEU A 38 15.73 -20.08 5.07
CA LEU A 38 14.39 -20.37 5.54
C LEU A 38 13.39 -20.14 4.40
N PRO A 39 12.49 -21.09 4.12
CA PRO A 39 11.47 -20.90 3.13
C PRO A 39 10.64 -19.67 3.53
N ALA A 40 10.21 -18.90 2.55
CA ALA A 40 9.08 -17.98 2.71
C ALA A 40 7.85 -18.86 2.98
N ALA A 41 7.73 -19.34 4.19
CA ALA A 41 6.78 -20.37 4.56
C ALA A 41 5.35 -19.86 4.50
N ASP A 42 5.17 -18.53 4.59
CA ASP A 42 3.89 -17.87 4.49
C ASP A 42 4.03 -16.59 3.65
N PRO A 43 3.35 -16.48 2.50
CA PRO A 43 3.36 -15.27 1.68
C PRO A 43 2.79 -14.04 2.40
N ASN A 44 2.09 -14.22 3.51
CA ASN A 44 1.54 -13.14 4.34
C ASN A 44 2.44 -12.78 5.52
N ASN A 45 3.54 -13.50 5.71
CA ASN A 45 4.51 -13.23 6.75
C ASN A 45 5.16 -11.86 6.54
N GLY A 46 5.23 -11.06 7.60
CA GLY A 46 5.76 -9.69 7.50
C GLY A 46 4.81 -8.72 6.82
N LYS A 47 3.55 -8.72 7.20
CA LYS A 47 2.39 -8.02 6.59
C LYS A 47 2.59 -6.54 6.20
N PHE A 48 3.56 -5.84 6.79
CA PHE A 48 3.81 -4.41 6.56
C PHE A 48 5.26 -4.11 6.20
N GLN A 49 5.86 -4.87 5.32
CA GLN A 49 7.25 -4.69 4.90
C GLN A 49 7.40 -3.71 3.73
N GLN A 50 6.46 -3.72 2.82
CA GLN A 50 6.30 -2.70 1.80
C GLN A 50 5.01 -1.95 2.11
N ASN A 51 5.06 -0.62 2.14
CA ASN A 51 3.95 0.17 2.64
C ASN A 51 3.58 1.31 1.70
N ALA A 52 2.27 1.59 1.61
CA ALA A 52 1.72 2.80 1.03
C ALA A 52 0.75 3.45 2.01
N TYR A 53 0.70 4.77 1.99
CA TYR A 53 -0.12 5.56 2.91
C TYR A 53 -1.12 6.39 2.14
N VAL A 54 -2.34 6.49 2.71
CA VAL A 54 -3.38 7.38 2.20
C VAL A 54 -4.11 8.03 3.36
N ARG A 55 -4.39 9.32 3.25
CA ARG A 55 -5.27 9.98 4.20
C ARG A 55 -6.71 9.52 3.99
N GLY A 56 -7.42 9.25 5.08
CA GLY A 56 -8.83 8.93 5.02
C GLY A 56 -9.65 10.12 4.50
N HIS A 57 -10.76 9.81 3.86
CA HIS A 57 -11.70 10.78 3.31
C HIS A 57 -13.08 10.66 3.96
N GLY A 58 -13.81 11.77 4.08
CA GLY A 58 -15.15 11.78 4.67
C GLY A 58 -15.14 11.26 6.11
N ALA A 59 -15.93 10.25 6.40
CA ALA A 59 -16.02 9.63 7.74
C ALA A 59 -14.72 8.95 8.21
N GLN A 60 -13.74 8.76 7.32
CA GLN A 60 -12.44 8.18 7.63
C GLN A 60 -11.34 9.23 7.83
N SER A 61 -11.63 10.52 7.73
CA SER A 61 -10.66 11.64 7.69
C SER A 61 -9.79 11.78 8.95
N ASP A 62 -10.20 11.19 10.07
CA ASP A 62 -9.43 11.19 11.33
C ASP A 62 -8.19 10.32 11.29
N TYR A 63 -8.06 9.47 10.25
CA TYR A 63 -6.99 8.48 10.15
C TYR A 63 -6.14 8.66 8.90
N VAL A 64 -4.88 8.25 9.02
CA VAL A 64 -4.04 7.80 7.91
C VAL A 64 -4.12 6.29 7.87
N TYR A 65 -4.32 5.74 6.68
CA TYR A 65 -4.33 4.30 6.43
C TYR A 65 -3.01 3.88 5.83
N GLN A 66 -2.45 2.80 6.37
CA GLN A 66 -1.23 2.16 5.87
C GLN A 66 -1.62 0.83 5.25
N PHE A 67 -1.45 0.72 3.95
CA PHE A 67 -1.52 -0.55 3.23
C PHE A 67 -0.16 -1.21 3.27
N GLY A 68 -0.11 -2.47 3.65
CA GLY A 68 1.13 -3.22 3.78
C GLY A 68 1.09 -4.52 2.99
N THR A 69 2.23 -4.92 2.47
CA THR A 69 2.44 -6.23 1.87
C THR A 69 3.68 -6.89 2.47
N PRO A 70 3.77 -8.22 2.43
CA PRO A 70 5.00 -8.93 2.71
C PRO A 70 6.12 -8.54 1.74
N ASN A 71 7.35 -8.90 2.11
CA ASN A 71 8.49 -8.76 1.22
C ASN A 71 8.29 -9.56 -0.07
N GLY A 72 8.69 -8.97 -1.19
CA GLY A 72 8.52 -9.55 -2.52
C GLY A 72 7.25 -9.09 -3.22
N ARG A 73 6.76 -9.89 -4.16
CA ARG A 73 5.70 -9.50 -5.09
C ARG A 73 4.55 -10.50 -5.16
N PHE A 74 4.42 -11.35 -4.14
CA PHE A 74 3.52 -12.50 -4.17
C PHE A 74 2.52 -12.51 -3.03
N GLY A 75 2.66 -11.61 -2.06
CA GLY A 75 1.82 -11.55 -0.87
C GLY A 75 0.48 -10.87 -1.11
N ALA A 76 -0.35 -10.90 -0.07
CA ALA A 76 -1.63 -10.17 -0.03
C ALA A 76 -1.46 -8.76 0.57
N GLY A 77 -2.45 -7.91 0.37
CA GLY A 77 -2.51 -6.58 0.99
C GLY A 77 -3.22 -6.63 2.34
N PHE A 78 -2.61 -6.01 3.34
CA PHE A 78 -3.10 -5.82 4.71
C PHE A 78 -3.31 -4.34 5.00
N LEU A 79 -4.02 -4.02 6.09
CA LEU A 79 -4.38 -2.65 6.40
C LEU A 79 -4.16 -2.34 7.88
N SER A 80 -3.54 -1.19 8.15
CA SER A 80 -3.51 -0.55 9.46
C SER A 80 -3.97 0.90 9.35
N ARG A 81 -4.25 1.54 10.48
CA ARG A 81 -4.56 2.97 10.54
C ARG A 81 -4.05 3.59 11.84
N PHE A 82 -3.84 4.88 11.80
CA PHE A 82 -3.44 5.68 12.96
C PHE A 82 -3.90 7.12 12.80
N ALA A 83 -4.09 7.85 13.91
CA ALA A 83 -4.32 9.29 13.81
C ALA A 83 -3.03 9.98 13.32
N PRO A 84 -3.10 11.02 12.46
CA PRO A 84 -1.89 11.64 11.88
C PRO A 84 -0.82 12.05 12.89
N ARG A 85 -1.23 12.51 14.08
CA ARG A 85 -0.32 12.89 15.17
C ARG A 85 0.44 11.71 15.78
N ASP A 86 -0.05 10.50 15.59
CA ASP A 86 0.47 9.28 16.20
C ASP A 86 1.37 8.48 15.25
N ILE A 87 1.78 9.09 14.13
CA ILE A 87 2.59 8.40 13.09
C ILE A 87 3.87 7.76 13.64
N LEU A 88 4.48 8.34 14.67
CA LEU A 88 5.69 7.79 15.31
C LEU A 88 5.37 6.88 16.51
N GLU A 89 4.10 6.71 16.87
CA GLU A 89 3.67 5.99 18.04
C GLU A 89 2.94 4.68 17.65
N ARG A 90 3.70 3.66 17.27
CA ARG A 90 3.15 2.37 16.82
C ARG A 90 2.17 1.71 17.78
N GLY A 91 2.35 1.91 19.08
CA GLY A 91 1.42 1.40 20.09
C GLY A 91 0.00 1.98 20.01
N LYS A 92 -0.19 3.03 19.20
CA LYS A 92 -1.49 3.64 18.90
C LYS A 92 -2.07 3.24 17.55
N TYR A 93 -1.36 2.40 16.80
CA TYR A 93 -1.87 1.89 15.55
C TYR A 93 -2.98 0.87 15.77
N GLN A 94 -3.92 0.86 14.85
CA GLN A 94 -4.95 -0.16 14.78
C GLN A 94 -4.77 -0.96 13.49
N TYR A 95 -4.96 -2.27 13.58
CA TYR A 95 -4.77 -3.21 12.49
C TYR A 95 -6.12 -3.85 12.14
N TRP A 96 -6.40 -3.97 10.85
CA TRP A 96 -7.61 -4.64 10.38
C TRP A 96 -7.49 -6.15 10.57
N ALA A 97 -8.40 -6.71 11.33
CA ALA A 97 -8.45 -8.13 11.66
C ALA A 97 -9.64 -8.86 10.96
N GLY A 98 -10.15 -8.26 9.87
CA GLY A 98 -11.26 -8.79 9.11
C GLY A 98 -12.62 -8.29 9.56
N ARG A 99 -13.65 -8.53 8.73
CA ARG A 99 -15.00 -7.99 8.95
C ARG A 99 -15.66 -8.42 10.26
N GLN A 100 -15.34 -9.61 10.75
CA GLN A 100 -15.92 -10.12 11.99
C GLN A 100 -15.27 -9.51 13.24
N ARG A 101 -13.96 -9.25 13.20
CA ARG A 101 -13.18 -8.75 14.35
C ARG A 101 -13.01 -7.24 14.34
N GLY A 102 -13.12 -6.60 13.18
CA GLY A 102 -12.89 -5.17 13.04
C GLY A 102 -11.42 -4.77 13.24
N TRP A 103 -11.23 -3.64 13.89
CA TRP A 103 -9.92 -3.07 14.20
C TRP A 103 -9.41 -3.58 15.54
N VAL A 104 -8.15 -4.00 15.60
CA VAL A 104 -7.43 -4.43 16.80
C VAL A 104 -6.21 -3.53 17.03
N ASP A 105 -5.80 -3.39 18.28
CA ASP A 105 -4.72 -2.50 18.73
C ASP A 105 -3.33 -3.17 18.77
N ASP A 106 -3.27 -4.47 18.48
CA ASP A 106 -2.03 -5.23 18.45
C ASP A 106 -1.95 -6.05 17.15
N ILE A 107 -0.81 -5.92 16.44
CA ILE A 107 -0.56 -6.67 15.20
C ILE A 107 -0.55 -8.19 15.43
N ALA A 108 -0.17 -8.65 16.61
CA ALA A 108 -0.20 -10.06 16.97
C ALA A 108 -1.61 -10.66 17.01
N ARG A 109 -2.64 -9.80 17.09
CA ARG A 109 -4.06 -10.21 17.05
C ARG A 109 -4.64 -10.26 15.63
N VAL A 110 -3.87 -9.87 14.62
CA VAL A 110 -4.28 -9.99 13.21
C VAL A 110 -4.21 -11.46 12.80
N PRO A 111 -5.32 -12.06 12.35
CA PRO A 111 -5.35 -13.47 11.99
C PRO A 111 -4.45 -13.80 10.79
N ASP A 112 -3.91 -15.02 10.79
CA ASP A 112 -3.17 -15.59 9.65
C ASP A 112 -4.03 -16.54 8.79
N ASP A 113 -5.34 -16.61 9.08
CA ASP A 113 -6.32 -17.42 8.35
C ASP A 113 -6.86 -16.79 7.06
N GLY A 114 -6.29 -15.65 6.66
CA GLY A 114 -6.70 -14.90 5.48
C GLY A 114 -7.86 -13.92 5.70
N SER A 115 -8.55 -13.94 6.85
CA SER A 115 -9.70 -13.07 7.12
C SER A 115 -9.35 -11.58 7.18
N ALA A 116 -8.09 -11.24 7.49
CA ALA A 116 -7.58 -9.88 7.56
C ALA A 116 -7.14 -9.31 6.20
N ILE A 117 -7.13 -10.11 5.15
CA ILE A 117 -6.69 -9.68 3.82
C ILE A 117 -7.69 -8.67 3.25
N VAL A 118 -7.20 -7.50 2.84
CA VAL A 118 -8.01 -6.48 2.17
C VAL A 118 -7.87 -6.53 0.65
N VAL A 119 -6.72 -6.98 0.15
CA VAL A 119 -6.49 -7.23 -1.29
C VAL A 119 -5.86 -8.60 -1.46
N PRO A 120 -6.51 -9.53 -2.18
CA PRO A 120 -5.98 -10.87 -2.40
C PRO A 120 -4.63 -10.87 -3.13
N ALA A 121 -3.79 -11.82 -2.77
CA ALA A 121 -2.52 -12.07 -3.46
C ALA A 121 -2.73 -12.45 -4.95
N PRO A 122 -1.78 -12.15 -5.84
CA PRO A 122 -0.55 -11.42 -5.59
C PRO A 122 -0.75 -9.90 -5.65
N VAL A 123 -0.15 -9.20 -4.70
CA VAL A 123 -0.04 -7.73 -4.67
C VAL A 123 1.44 -7.38 -4.68
N THR A 124 1.82 -6.41 -5.51
CA THR A 124 3.20 -5.94 -5.62
C THR A 124 3.38 -4.60 -4.90
N GLU A 125 4.41 -3.84 -5.29
CA GLU A 125 4.56 -2.47 -4.83
C GLU A 125 3.28 -1.70 -5.18
N LEU A 126 2.67 -1.05 -4.19
CA LEU A 126 1.37 -0.41 -4.37
C LEU A 126 1.41 1.09 -4.05
N SER A 127 0.48 1.82 -4.65
CA SER A 127 0.24 3.23 -4.37
C SER A 127 -1.26 3.47 -4.24
N VAL A 128 -1.67 4.23 -3.25
CA VAL A 128 -3.09 4.43 -2.93
C VAL A 128 -3.40 5.91 -2.82
N ALA A 129 -4.55 6.34 -3.36
CA ALA A 129 -5.07 7.70 -3.22
C ALA A 129 -6.60 7.69 -3.17
N TRP A 130 -7.18 8.76 -2.61
CA TRP A 130 -8.58 9.09 -2.83
C TRP A 130 -8.73 9.81 -4.17
N SER A 131 -9.75 9.47 -4.93
CA SER A 131 -10.10 10.16 -6.17
C SER A 131 -11.45 10.85 -6.04
N PRO A 132 -11.50 12.19 -6.01
CA PRO A 132 -12.76 12.92 -6.08
C PRO A 132 -13.54 12.66 -7.37
N TYR A 133 -12.84 12.40 -8.48
CA TYR A 133 -13.48 12.05 -9.74
C TYR A 133 -14.27 10.74 -9.65
N LEU A 134 -13.65 9.68 -9.11
CA LEU A 134 -14.31 8.38 -8.93
C LEU A 134 -15.23 8.34 -7.71
N ASN A 135 -15.08 9.29 -6.79
CA ASN A 135 -15.64 9.25 -5.44
C ASN A 135 -15.29 7.93 -4.71
N LYS A 136 -14.05 7.46 -4.89
CA LYS A 136 -13.53 6.18 -4.36
C LYS A 136 -12.05 6.29 -4.01
N TYR A 137 -11.61 5.40 -3.15
CA TYR A 137 -10.18 5.08 -3.07
C TYR A 137 -9.78 4.31 -4.33
N MET A 138 -8.60 4.61 -4.84
CA MET A 138 -7.97 3.88 -5.94
C MET A 138 -6.60 3.38 -5.50
N MET A 139 -6.25 2.20 -5.95
CA MET A 139 -4.97 1.54 -5.69
C MET A 139 -4.35 1.11 -7.01
N LEU A 140 -3.10 1.46 -7.21
CA LEU A 140 -2.28 0.92 -8.30
C LEU A 140 -1.35 -0.15 -7.75
N ASP A 141 -1.19 -1.24 -8.49
CA ASP A 141 -0.14 -2.25 -8.30
C ASP A 141 0.39 -2.73 -9.65
N GLY A 142 1.53 -3.44 -9.63
CA GLY A 142 2.14 -3.97 -10.85
C GLY A 142 1.86 -5.48 -11.01
N ASP A 143 1.74 -5.93 -12.26
CA ASP A 143 1.74 -7.34 -12.64
C ASP A 143 2.38 -7.46 -14.04
N ASN A 144 3.62 -7.04 -14.18
CA ASN A 144 4.31 -6.79 -15.45
C ASN A 144 3.63 -5.74 -16.37
N GLY A 145 2.44 -5.31 -16.06
CA GLY A 145 1.70 -4.13 -16.46
C GLY A 145 1.33 -3.34 -15.20
N ILE A 146 0.44 -2.36 -15.31
CA ILE A 146 -0.08 -1.60 -14.18
C ILE A 146 -1.58 -1.80 -14.08
N ARG A 147 -2.02 -2.20 -12.90
CA ARG A 147 -3.44 -2.44 -12.59
C ARG A 147 -3.97 -1.35 -11.67
N ILE A 148 -5.27 -1.09 -11.78
CA ILE A 148 -6.04 -0.28 -10.85
C ILE A 148 -7.15 -1.11 -10.18
N ARG A 149 -7.38 -0.84 -8.91
CA ARG A 149 -8.55 -1.29 -8.14
C ARG A 149 -9.20 -0.09 -7.48
N THR A 150 -10.49 -0.18 -7.20
CA THR A 150 -11.23 0.87 -6.49
C THR A 150 -12.01 0.30 -5.32
N ALA A 151 -12.25 1.14 -4.30
CA ALA A 151 -13.10 0.80 -3.16
C ALA A 151 -13.73 2.06 -2.56
N ASP A 152 -14.90 1.91 -1.95
CA ASP A 152 -15.58 3.00 -1.24
C ASP A 152 -14.92 3.28 0.13
N ARG A 153 -14.22 2.30 0.68
CA ARG A 153 -13.57 2.35 1.98
C ARG A 153 -12.19 1.69 1.92
N PRO A 154 -11.23 2.13 2.75
CA PRO A 154 -9.90 1.51 2.79
C PRO A 154 -9.93 0.00 3.07
N GLU A 155 -10.87 -0.46 3.89
CA GLU A 155 -11.04 -1.88 4.22
C GLU A 155 -11.64 -2.69 3.06
N GLY A 156 -12.07 -2.02 2.00
CA GLY A 156 -12.75 -2.64 0.86
C GLY A 156 -14.25 -2.88 1.08
N PRO A 157 -14.84 -3.75 0.26
CA PRO A 157 -14.19 -4.61 -0.74
C PRO A 157 -13.56 -3.82 -1.87
N TRP A 158 -12.37 -4.23 -2.28
CA TRP A 158 -11.71 -3.70 -3.46
C TRP A 158 -12.22 -4.41 -4.71
N SER A 159 -12.36 -3.66 -5.80
CA SER A 159 -12.78 -4.21 -7.09
C SER A 159 -11.81 -5.27 -7.61
N ALA A 160 -12.26 -6.06 -8.59
CA ALA A 160 -11.34 -6.78 -9.46
C ALA A 160 -10.36 -5.81 -10.13
N PRO A 161 -9.11 -6.24 -10.41
CA PRO A 161 -8.14 -5.38 -11.05
C PRO A 161 -8.50 -5.12 -12.53
N THR A 162 -8.29 -3.90 -12.97
CA THR A 162 -8.35 -3.49 -14.38
C THR A 162 -6.99 -2.99 -14.81
N TYR A 163 -6.52 -3.36 -15.98
CA TYR A 163 -5.24 -2.86 -16.49
C TYR A 163 -5.36 -1.42 -17.01
N LEU A 164 -4.49 -0.54 -16.50
CA LEU A 164 -4.22 0.78 -17.08
C LEU A 164 -3.12 0.68 -18.14
N VAL A 165 -2.15 -0.22 -17.92
CA VAL A 165 -1.13 -0.59 -18.88
C VAL A 165 -1.09 -2.10 -18.95
N GLU A 166 -1.39 -2.66 -20.12
CA GLU A 166 -1.40 -4.10 -20.34
C GLU A 166 0.00 -4.71 -20.19
N LYS A 167 0.03 -5.99 -19.78
CA LYS A 167 1.28 -6.76 -19.75
C LYS A 167 1.78 -7.05 -21.15
N GLY A 168 3.09 -7.22 -21.28
CA GLY A 168 3.73 -7.85 -22.42
C GLY A 168 4.52 -6.92 -23.32
N THR A 169 4.20 -5.65 -23.44
CA THR A 169 4.96 -4.72 -24.29
C THR A 169 6.17 -4.15 -23.55
N VAL A 170 5.97 -3.78 -22.30
CA VAL A 170 6.98 -3.25 -21.39
C VAL A 170 6.73 -3.81 -20.00
N VAL A 171 7.75 -4.40 -19.38
CA VAL A 171 7.63 -4.84 -17.98
C VAL A 171 7.76 -3.64 -17.07
N LEU A 172 6.66 -3.26 -16.44
CA LEU A 172 6.56 -2.14 -15.49
C LEU A 172 6.40 -2.63 -14.07
N TYR A 173 6.94 -1.86 -13.11
CA TYR A 173 6.82 -2.11 -11.69
C TYR A 173 6.84 -0.80 -10.89
N GLY A 174 6.50 -0.87 -9.58
CA GLY A 174 6.57 0.24 -8.65
C GLY A 174 5.72 1.44 -9.07
N PRO A 175 4.41 1.26 -9.34
CA PRO A 175 3.57 2.39 -9.70
C PRO A 175 3.45 3.36 -8.53
N MET A 176 3.59 4.66 -8.80
CA MET A 176 3.43 5.73 -7.81
C MET A 176 2.50 6.82 -8.37
N ILE A 177 1.32 6.94 -7.77
CA ILE A 177 0.34 7.96 -8.13
C ILE A 177 0.95 9.35 -7.88
N GLN A 178 0.86 10.22 -8.88
CA GLN A 178 1.23 11.62 -8.71
C GLN A 178 0.17 12.33 -7.88
N PRO A 179 0.51 12.89 -6.72
CA PRO A 179 -0.47 13.47 -5.79
C PRO A 179 -1.16 14.73 -6.35
N GLN A 180 -0.58 15.35 -7.36
CA GLN A 180 -1.16 16.52 -8.06
C GLN A 180 -1.95 16.13 -9.32
N SER A 181 -2.20 14.85 -9.57
CA SER A 181 -3.03 14.41 -10.70
C SER A 181 -4.42 15.02 -10.61
N PRO A 182 -5.01 15.47 -11.72
CA PRO A 182 -6.37 16.01 -11.75
C PRO A 182 -7.43 15.06 -11.15
N ALA A 183 -7.25 13.75 -11.30
CA ALA A 183 -8.12 12.75 -10.68
C ALA A 183 -7.93 12.62 -9.14
N VAL A 184 -6.87 13.21 -8.57
CA VAL A 184 -6.57 13.18 -7.11
C VAL A 184 -6.94 14.51 -6.44
N VAL A 185 -6.64 15.64 -7.07
CA VAL A 185 -6.87 16.96 -6.49
C VAL A 185 -8.13 17.66 -7.03
N GLY A 186 -8.69 17.16 -8.11
CA GLY A 186 -9.85 17.70 -8.80
C GLY A 186 -10.89 16.64 -9.15
N SER A 187 -11.71 16.93 -10.14
CA SER A 187 -12.84 16.09 -10.56
C SER A 187 -12.77 15.65 -12.04
N THR A 188 -11.58 15.61 -12.62
CA THR A 188 -11.40 15.16 -14.00
C THR A 188 -10.75 13.78 -14.06
N PRO A 189 -10.94 13.02 -15.16
CA PRO A 189 -10.52 11.62 -15.22
C PRO A 189 -9.02 11.40 -15.39
N GLU A 190 -8.21 12.46 -15.53
CA GLU A 190 -6.81 12.33 -15.85
C GLU A 190 -5.99 11.92 -14.61
N LEU A 191 -5.41 10.74 -14.67
CA LEU A 191 -4.49 10.22 -13.68
C LEU A 191 -3.07 10.21 -14.25
N PHE A 192 -2.13 10.83 -13.52
CA PHE A 192 -0.71 10.69 -13.77
C PHE A 192 -0.08 9.82 -12.69
N PHE A 193 0.81 8.93 -13.09
CA PHE A 193 1.58 8.11 -12.17
C PHE A 193 2.94 7.77 -12.77
N ASN A 194 3.92 7.57 -11.91
CA ASN A 194 5.21 7.03 -12.31
C ASN A 194 5.18 5.51 -12.27
N ALA A 195 5.94 4.87 -13.15
CA ALA A 195 6.28 3.45 -13.05
C ALA A 195 7.68 3.24 -13.61
N SER A 196 8.42 2.30 -13.03
CA SER A 196 9.76 1.96 -13.50
C SER A 196 9.69 0.88 -14.56
N ARG A 197 10.51 1.03 -15.60
CA ARG A 197 10.72 0.01 -16.63
C ARG A 197 11.84 -0.93 -16.19
N TRP A 198 11.54 -2.24 -16.17
CA TRP A 198 12.47 -3.24 -15.64
C TRP A 198 13.77 -3.35 -16.45
N SER A 199 13.73 -3.19 -17.75
CA SER A 199 14.88 -3.42 -18.64
C SER A 199 16.06 -2.48 -18.42
N ASP A 200 15.80 -1.26 -17.97
CA ASP A 200 16.79 -0.18 -17.86
C ASP A 200 16.59 0.71 -16.62
N TYR A 201 15.65 0.36 -15.77
CA TYR A 201 15.29 1.09 -14.52
C TYR A 201 14.90 2.55 -14.74
N ASN A 202 14.53 2.93 -15.96
CA ASN A 202 14.02 4.27 -16.21
C ASN A 202 12.63 4.47 -15.59
N VAL A 203 12.45 5.57 -14.89
CA VAL A 203 11.16 5.99 -14.37
C VAL A 203 10.39 6.73 -15.47
N MET A 204 9.22 6.21 -15.78
CA MET A 204 8.33 6.77 -16.81
C MET A 204 7.18 7.50 -16.14
N LEU A 205 6.80 8.66 -16.64
CA LEU A 205 5.53 9.30 -16.30
C LEU A 205 4.47 8.82 -17.29
N ILE A 206 3.40 8.27 -16.75
CA ILE A 206 2.30 7.67 -17.52
C ILE A 206 1.02 8.46 -17.23
N ARG A 207 0.26 8.73 -18.29
CA ARG A 207 -1.08 9.31 -18.21
C ARG A 207 -2.12 8.23 -18.52
N ALA A 208 -3.11 8.11 -17.65
CA ALA A 208 -4.29 7.28 -17.87
C ALA A 208 -5.57 8.12 -17.80
N ASP A 209 -6.59 7.67 -18.50
CA ASP A 209 -7.92 8.26 -18.51
C ASP A 209 -8.89 7.33 -17.73
N LEU A 210 -9.26 7.73 -16.52
CA LEU A 210 -10.10 6.93 -15.62
C LEU A 210 -11.55 6.80 -16.10
N SER A 211 -12.00 7.60 -17.09
CA SER A 211 -13.33 7.42 -17.67
C SER A 211 -13.49 6.10 -18.42
N ARG A 212 -12.37 5.42 -18.72
CA ARG A 212 -12.34 4.16 -19.45
C ARG A 212 -12.30 2.92 -18.55
N ILE A 213 -12.20 3.09 -17.23
CA ILE A 213 -12.26 1.95 -16.32
C ILE A 213 -13.72 1.60 -15.98
N PRO A 214 -14.04 0.32 -15.79
CA PRO A 214 -15.37 -0.10 -15.31
C PRO A 214 -15.65 0.51 -13.93
N HIS A 215 -16.86 1.00 -13.74
CA HIS A 215 -17.34 1.60 -12.47
C HIS A 215 -18.20 0.62 -11.70
#